data_33ace72d62dbb5bd3ee2daeb31898506
#
_entry.id   33ace72d62dbb5bd3ee2daeb31898506
#
_cell.length_a   1.000
_cell.length_b   1.000
_cell.length_c   1.000
_cell.angle_alpha   90.00
_cell.angle_beta   90.00
_cell.angle_gamma   90.00
#
_symmetry.space_group_name_H-M   'P 1'
#
loop_
_entity.id
_entity.type
_entity.pdbx_description
1 polymer ?
#
loop_
_entity_poly.entity_id
_entity_poly.type
_entity_poly.pdbx_seq_one_letter_code
_entity_poly.pdbx_strand_id
1 'polypeptide(L)'
;MEKTKIVQYGCGKMSKYTMRYVMEKGYEIVGAVDINPNLIGKDISEVIGCEETGVKITAIDQAEELMKNVKPDACIITTMSLIKDLEDALMLCSKLGINAITTCEEAFYPMASNPGLTQKIDSLAKQNNCTITGSGYQDVFWGNLIYTLAGATHKITKIKGSSSYNVEDYGIALAQVHGAGMTLEEFDEKVAAADKISTEERQKIIESGDYTPSYMWNVVPWLADKFGFTITSMTQKCVPIVAKEDIHSNTLNMDIKAGMATGMSAVVTAQTAEGVEIEAECIGKVYEPTEVDKNDWTIFGEPDTRVVITEPKTVELTCASIVNRIPDLIKAPAGYVPTSKMGELKY
;
A
#
# COMPACT_ATOMS: atom_id res chain seq x y z
N MET A 1 7.25 3.47 32.62
CA MET A 1 6.19 2.88 31.77
C MET A 1 6.81 1.67 31.05
N GLU A 2 6.06 0.59 30.96
CA GLU A 2 6.50 -0.57 30.18
C GLU A 2 6.59 -0.15 28.70
N LYS A 3 7.64 -0.61 28.01
CA LYS A 3 7.81 -0.28 26.59
C LYS A 3 6.81 -1.07 25.75
N THR A 4 6.28 -0.46 24.70
CA THR A 4 5.45 -1.16 23.71
C THR A 4 6.28 -2.23 23.00
N LYS A 5 5.80 -3.46 23.02
CA LYS A 5 6.47 -4.66 22.48
C LYS A 5 6.02 -4.93 21.06
N ILE A 6 6.97 -5.04 20.15
CA ILE A 6 6.72 -5.21 18.72
C ILE A 6 7.33 -6.52 18.24
N VAL A 7 6.59 -7.26 17.43
CA VAL A 7 7.12 -8.34 16.58
C VAL A 7 7.21 -7.85 15.15
N GLN A 8 8.36 -8.06 14.51
CA GLN A 8 8.54 -7.85 13.08
C GLN A 8 8.25 -9.14 12.31
N TYR A 9 7.33 -9.10 11.37
CA TYR A 9 6.98 -10.21 10.50
C TYR A 9 7.41 -9.91 9.05
N GLY A 10 8.41 -10.65 8.57
CA GLY A 10 9.16 -10.37 7.35
C GLY A 10 10.36 -9.45 7.62
N CYS A 11 11.57 -9.97 7.37
CA CYS A 11 12.85 -9.31 7.64
C CYS A 11 13.57 -8.90 6.35
N GLY A 12 12.80 -8.51 5.31
CA GLY A 12 13.30 -8.04 4.01
C GLY A 12 13.71 -6.56 4.00
N LYS A 13 13.70 -5.95 2.80
CA LYS A 13 14.14 -4.56 2.55
C LYS A 13 13.47 -3.53 3.46
N MET A 14 12.15 -3.65 3.66
CA MET A 14 11.36 -2.69 4.46
C MET A 14 11.68 -2.80 5.95
N SER A 15 11.89 -4.01 6.45
CA SER A 15 12.09 -4.28 7.87
C SER A 15 13.33 -3.60 8.46
N LYS A 16 14.36 -3.38 7.66
CA LYS A 16 15.54 -2.60 8.05
C LYS A 16 15.16 -1.22 8.59
N TYR A 17 14.21 -0.57 7.95
CA TYR A 17 13.73 0.75 8.36
C TYR A 17 12.69 0.65 9.48
N THR A 18 11.70 -0.25 9.37
CA THR A 18 10.68 -0.37 10.43
C THR A 18 11.29 -0.74 11.77
N MET A 19 12.19 -1.73 11.82
CA MET A 19 12.85 -2.12 13.06
C MET A 19 13.70 -1.00 13.66
N ARG A 20 14.50 -0.32 12.82
CA ARG A 20 15.28 0.84 13.27
C ARG A 20 14.37 1.94 13.84
N TYR A 21 13.31 2.33 13.15
CA TYR A 21 12.40 3.39 13.60
C TYR A 21 11.63 3.00 14.86
N VAL A 22 11.25 1.73 14.99
CA VAL A 22 10.65 1.16 16.23
C VAL A 22 11.58 1.39 17.42
N MET A 23 12.87 1.04 17.28
CA MET A 23 13.87 1.20 18.35
C MET A 23 14.12 2.69 18.65
N GLU A 24 14.26 3.54 17.63
CA GLU A 24 14.50 4.98 17.78
C GLU A 24 13.30 5.71 18.43
N LYS A 25 12.08 5.20 18.25
CA LYS A 25 10.87 5.68 18.97
C LYS A 25 10.76 5.15 20.40
N GLY A 26 11.72 4.34 20.85
CA GLY A 26 11.77 3.80 22.21
C GLY A 26 10.89 2.58 22.44
N TYR A 27 10.33 1.97 21.40
CA TYR A 27 9.63 0.69 21.47
C TYR A 27 10.64 -0.46 21.57
N GLU A 28 10.18 -1.65 21.94
CA GLU A 28 11.00 -2.83 22.09
C GLU A 28 10.65 -3.87 21.03
N ILE A 29 11.63 -4.32 20.24
CA ILE A 29 11.43 -5.47 19.36
C ILE A 29 11.69 -6.73 20.21
N VAL A 30 10.64 -7.52 20.40
CA VAL A 30 10.67 -8.74 21.24
C VAL A 30 10.72 -10.03 20.42
N GLY A 31 10.64 -9.92 19.10
CA GLY A 31 10.75 -11.05 18.20
C GLY A 31 10.73 -10.62 16.73
N ALA A 32 11.26 -11.47 15.88
CA ALA A 32 11.23 -11.30 14.44
C ALA A 32 11.06 -12.66 13.76
N VAL A 33 10.32 -12.70 12.64
CA VAL A 33 10.11 -13.93 11.88
C VAL A 33 10.34 -13.71 10.38
N ASP A 34 10.88 -14.70 9.70
CA ASP A 34 11.08 -14.69 8.26
C ASP A 34 11.02 -16.10 7.67
N ILE A 35 10.81 -16.20 6.36
CA ILE A 35 10.85 -17.45 5.60
C ILE A 35 12.26 -17.73 5.03
N ASN A 36 13.10 -16.71 4.92
CA ASN A 36 14.40 -16.80 4.28
C ASN A 36 15.40 -17.56 5.15
N PRO A 37 15.86 -18.77 4.74
CA PRO A 37 16.77 -19.58 5.54
C PRO A 37 18.11 -18.89 5.84
N ASN A 38 18.51 -17.92 5.01
CA ASN A 38 19.74 -17.16 5.22
C ASN A 38 19.64 -16.11 6.34
N LEU A 39 18.42 -15.80 6.80
CA LEU A 39 18.19 -14.87 7.90
C LEU A 39 17.84 -15.58 9.21
N ILE A 40 17.26 -16.78 9.15
CA ILE A 40 16.84 -17.55 10.33
C ILE A 40 18.04 -17.83 11.24
N GLY A 41 17.88 -17.55 12.54
CA GLY A 41 18.89 -17.71 13.58
C GLY A 41 19.86 -16.53 13.73
N LYS A 42 19.88 -15.59 12.78
CA LYS A 42 20.66 -14.35 12.88
C LYS A 42 20.01 -13.36 13.83
N ASP A 43 20.83 -12.51 14.45
CA ASP A 43 20.33 -11.37 15.20
C ASP A 43 19.78 -10.32 14.26
N ILE A 44 18.69 -9.64 14.65
CA ILE A 44 18.08 -8.58 13.83
C ILE A 44 19.04 -7.42 13.55
N SER A 45 20.08 -7.24 14.36
CA SER A 45 21.14 -6.26 14.16
C SER A 45 21.85 -6.43 12.81
N GLU A 46 21.97 -7.66 12.28
CA GLU A 46 22.54 -7.92 10.96
C GLU A 46 21.69 -7.34 9.82
N VAL A 47 20.36 -7.23 10.02
CA VAL A 47 19.43 -6.61 9.06
C VAL A 47 19.42 -5.09 9.21
N ILE A 48 19.39 -4.60 10.44
CA ILE A 48 19.31 -3.18 10.78
C ILE A 48 20.66 -2.47 10.53
N GLY A 49 21.78 -3.13 10.83
CA GLY A 49 23.12 -2.56 10.83
C GLY A 49 23.41 -1.79 12.13
N CYS A 50 23.10 -2.38 13.29
CA CYS A 50 23.34 -1.80 14.62
C CYS A 50 24.11 -2.77 15.52
N GLU A 51 24.28 -2.43 16.80
CA GLU A 51 24.83 -3.33 17.82
C GLU A 51 23.91 -4.51 18.07
N GLU A 52 24.47 -5.64 18.52
CA GLU A 52 23.72 -6.87 18.80
C GLU A 52 22.58 -6.63 19.78
N THR A 53 21.39 -7.07 19.39
CA THR A 53 20.15 -6.83 20.15
C THR A 53 19.74 -8.00 21.05
N GLY A 54 20.26 -9.21 20.77
CA GLY A 54 19.82 -10.45 21.40
C GLY A 54 18.53 -11.03 20.84
N VAL A 55 17.87 -10.36 19.88
CA VAL A 55 16.65 -10.82 19.22
C VAL A 55 17.01 -11.58 17.94
N LYS A 56 16.77 -12.88 17.93
CA LYS A 56 17.05 -13.73 16.76
C LYS A 56 15.83 -13.87 15.87
N ILE A 57 16.08 -13.89 14.57
CA ILE A 57 15.04 -14.14 13.56
C ILE A 57 14.64 -15.61 13.61
N THR A 58 13.36 -15.86 13.85
CA THR A 58 12.75 -17.18 13.97
C THR A 58 12.11 -17.58 12.63
N ALA A 59 12.06 -18.87 12.35
CA ALA A 59 11.38 -19.38 11.16
C ALA A 59 9.86 -19.16 11.26
N ILE A 60 9.22 -18.91 10.11
CA ILE A 60 7.80 -18.54 10.03
C ILE A 60 6.86 -19.60 10.60
N ASP A 61 7.21 -20.88 10.48
CA ASP A 61 6.46 -22.02 11.06
C ASP A 61 6.44 -22.02 12.59
N GLN A 62 7.35 -21.29 13.24
CA GLN A 62 7.42 -21.10 14.69
C GLN A 62 6.81 -19.77 15.14
N ALA A 63 6.24 -18.98 14.24
CA ALA A 63 5.69 -17.65 14.54
C ALA A 63 4.61 -17.67 15.64
N GLU A 64 3.71 -18.67 15.63
CA GLU A 64 2.65 -18.79 16.63
C GLU A 64 3.22 -19.03 18.03
N GLU A 65 4.23 -19.90 18.15
CA GLU A 65 4.89 -20.18 19.42
C GLU A 65 5.66 -18.96 19.94
N LEU A 66 6.44 -18.30 19.06
CA LEU A 66 7.13 -17.07 19.40
C LEU A 66 6.16 -16.01 19.94
N MET A 67 5.10 -15.70 19.21
CA MET A 67 4.15 -14.67 19.59
C MET A 67 3.42 -14.98 20.91
N LYS A 68 3.07 -16.23 21.17
CA LYS A 68 2.50 -16.68 22.46
C LYS A 68 3.45 -16.45 23.63
N ASN A 69 4.75 -16.66 23.40
CA ASN A 69 5.78 -16.53 24.44
C ASN A 69 6.11 -15.05 24.73
N VAL A 70 6.28 -14.22 23.69
CA VAL A 70 6.72 -12.83 23.87
C VAL A 70 5.55 -11.86 24.10
N LYS A 71 4.32 -12.21 23.72
CA LYS A 71 3.08 -11.44 23.89
C LYS A 71 3.24 -9.99 23.47
N PRO A 72 3.43 -9.71 22.17
CA PRO A 72 3.65 -8.37 21.69
C PRO A 72 2.34 -7.54 21.75
N ASP A 73 2.47 -6.23 21.89
CA ASP A 73 1.35 -5.28 21.79
C ASP A 73 0.93 -5.09 20.34
N ALA A 74 1.88 -5.19 19.39
CA ALA A 74 1.61 -5.12 17.96
C ALA A 74 2.60 -5.94 17.13
N CYS A 75 2.14 -6.36 15.94
CA CYS A 75 2.93 -7.01 14.90
C CYS A 75 3.00 -6.09 13.67
N ILE A 76 4.22 -5.84 13.16
CA ILE A 76 4.46 -5.14 11.90
C ILE A 76 4.73 -6.19 10.82
N ILE A 77 3.90 -6.20 9.75
CA ILE A 77 4.00 -7.18 8.67
C ILE A 77 4.50 -6.47 7.40
N THR A 78 5.63 -6.92 6.86
CA THR A 78 6.29 -6.29 5.68
C THR A 78 6.69 -7.34 4.63
N THR A 79 5.73 -8.12 4.15
CA THR A 79 6.03 -9.28 3.29
C THR A 79 5.49 -9.14 1.86
N MET A 80 4.21 -8.87 1.66
CA MET A 80 3.52 -8.98 0.37
C MET A 80 2.65 -7.75 0.11
N SER A 81 2.20 -7.57 -1.15
CA SER A 81 1.36 -6.43 -1.58
C SER A 81 -0.13 -6.76 -1.73
N LEU A 82 -0.50 -8.05 -1.75
CA LEU A 82 -1.89 -8.48 -1.82
C LEU A 82 -2.33 -9.09 -0.48
N ILE A 83 -3.54 -8.76 -0.04
CA ILE A 83 -4.05 -9.20 1.27
C ILE A 83 -4.22 -10.72 1.36
N LYS A 84 -4.53 -11.38 0.23
CA LYS A 84 -4.64 -12.85 0.18
C LYS A 84 -3.32 -13.55 0.51
N ASP A 85 -2.20 -12.95 0.14
CA ASP A 85 -0.86 -13.49 0.41
C ASP A 85 -0.42 -13.25 1.88
N LEU A 86 -1.20 -12.45 2.62
CA LEU A 86 -1.02 -12.18 4.04
C LEU A 86 -2.05 -12.90 4.93
N GLU A 87 -2.96 -13.71 4.35
CA GLU A 87 -4.06 -14.34 5.10
C GLU A 87 -3.54 -15.04 6.35
N ASP A 88 -2.53 -15.90 6.23
CA ASP A 88 -1.98 -16.66 7.36
C ASP A 88 -1.43 -15.75 8.48
N ALA A 89 -0.69 -14.70 8.13
CA ALA A 89 -0.11 -13.78 9.10
C ALA A 89 -1.19 -12.93 9.81
N LEU A 90 -2.16 -12.40 9.05
CA LEU A 90 -3.24 -11.59 9.60
C LEU A 90 -4.21 -12.42 10.44
N MET A 91 -4.54 -13.64 10.00
CA MET A 91 -5.35 -14.59 10.77
C MET A 91 -4.64 -15.05 12.03
N LEU A 92 -3.33 -15.27 11.99
CA LEU A 92 -2.53 -15.61 13.17
C LEU A 92 -2.58 -14.48 14.22
N CYS A 93 -2.30 -13.24 13.82
CA CYS A 93 -2.38 -12.08 14.71
C CYS A 93 -3.79 -11.94 15.29
N SER A 94 -4.81 -12.03 14.44
CA SER A 94 -6.22 -11.92 14.85
C SER A 94 -6.62 -13.04 15.84
N LYS A 95 -6.18 -14.28 15.61
CA LYS A 95 -6.42 -15.43 16.51
C LYS A 95 -5.78 -15.26 17.88
N LEU A 96 -4.58 -14.68 17.92
CA LEU A 96 -3.83 -14.48 19.16
C LEU A 96 -4.21 -13.18 19.90
N GLY A 97 -5.10 -12.36 19.35
CA GLY A 97 -5.48 -11.08 19.94
C GLY A 97 -4.37 -10.04 19.88
N ILE A 98 -3.49 -10.11 18.87
CA ILE A 98 -2.36 -9.22 18.67
C ILE A 98 -2.74 -8.18 17.61
N ASN A 99 -2.58 -6.89 17.93
CA ASN A 99 -2.79 -5.82 16.94
C ASN A 99 -1.79 -5.99 15.78
N ALA A 100 -2.22 -5.77 14.54
CA ALA A 100 -1.31 -5.90 13.41
C ALA A 100 -1.46 -4.74 12.41
N ILE A 101 -0.32 -4.28 11.92
CA ILE A 101 -0.22 -3.26 10.88
C ILE A 101 0.68 -3.76 9.75
N THR A 102 0.25 -3.53 8.51
CA THR A 102 1.01 -4.01 7.35
C THR A 102 1.27 -2.92 6.33
N THR A 103 2.40 -3.05 5.61
CA THR A 103 2.77 -2.22 4.46
C THR A 103 2.07 -2.67 3.17
N CYS A 104 1.30 -3.74 3.20
CA CYS A 104 0.56 -4.26 2.04
C CYS A 104 -0.35 -3.18 1.45
N GLU A 105 -0.17 -2.86 0.19
CA GLU A 105 -0.89 -1.78 -0.47
C GLU A 105 -2.40 -2.06 -0.54
N GLU A 106 -2.79 -3.29 -0.84
CA GLU A 106 -4.21 -3.69 -0.86
C GLU A 106 -4.86 -3.57 0.52
N ALA A 107 -4.10 -3.85 1.59
CA ALA A 107 -4.60 -3.78 2.96
C ALA A 107 -4.95 -2.35 3.44
N PHE A 108 -4.67 -1.33 2.63
CA PHE A 108 -5.05 0.06 2.93
C PHE A 108 -6.58 0.23 2.98
N TYR A 109 -7.31 -0.40 2.04
CA TYR A 109 -8.79 -0.44 2.04
C TYR A 109 -9.30 -1.72 1.35
N PRO A 110 -9.07 -2.89 1.94
CA PRO A 110 -9.30 -4.18 1.27
C PRO A 110 -10.78 -4.55 1.11
N MET A 111 -11.69 -3.82 1.78
CA MET A 111 -13.13 -3.98 1.60
C MET A 111 -13.55 -3.77 0.14
N ALA A 112 -12.79 -2.98 -0.63
CA ALA A 112 -13.08 -2.68 -2.02
C ALA A 112 -12.58 -3.75 -3.01
N SER A 113 -11.64 -4.60 -2.60
CA SER A 113 -11.00 -5.60 -3.49
C SER A 113 -11.13 -7.04 -3.01
N ASN A 114 -11.19 -7.27 -1.70
CA ASN A 114 -11.33 -8.60 -1.09
C ASN A 114 -12.22 -8.55 0.15
N PRO A 115 -13.53 -8.28 0.01
CA PRO A 115 -14.45 -8.12 1.14
C PRO A 115 -14.60 -9.40 1.95
N GLY A 116 -14.54 -10.58 1.32
CA GLY A 116 -14.70 -11.87 1.99
C GLY A 116 -13.61 -12.16 3.01
N LEU A 117 -12.34 -12.00 2.62
CA LEU A 117 -11.20 -12.19 3.53
C LEU A 117 -11.17 -11.08 4.59
N THR A 118 -11.44 -9.83 4.19
CA THR A 118 -11.51 -8.71 5.13
C THR A 118 -12.53 -8.95 6.23
N GLN A 119 -13.71 -9.47 5.89
CA GLN A 119 -14.75 -9.80 6.88
C GLN A 119 -14.33 -10.95 7.80
N LYS A 120 -13.62 -11.96 7.30
CA LYS A 120 -13.09 -13.05 8.14
C LYS A 120 -12.08 -12.50 9.17
N ILE A 121 -11.14 -11.66 8.72
CA ILE A 121 -10.14 -11.01 9.58
C ILE A 121 -10.85 -10.11 10.61
N ASP A 122 -11.78 -9.26 10.18
CA ASP A 122 -12.54 -8.35 11.03
C ASP A 122 -13.28 -9.10 12.15
N SER A 123 -13.99 -10.16 11.78
CA SER A 123 -14.75 -10.97 12.73
C SER A 123 -13.87 -11.64 13.78
N LEU A 124 -12.73 -12.21 13.35
CA LEU A 124 -11.79 -12.87 14.25
C LEU A 124 -11.06 -11.87 15.15
N ALA A 125 -10.66 -10.70 14.61
CA ALA A 125 -10.04 -9.64 15.38
C ALA A 125 -10.99 -9.05 16.43
N LYS A 126 -12.26 -8.85 16.11
CA LYS A 126 -13.31 -8.45 17.07
C LYS A 126 -13.49 -9.49 18.17
N GLN A 127 -13.52 -10.77 17.82
CA GLN A 127 -13.67 -11.86 18.78
C GLN A 127 -12.53 -11.91 19.79
N ASN A 128 -11.31 -11.56 19.36
CA ASN A 128 -10.09 -11.64 20.17
C ASN A 128 -9.58 -10.26 20.64
N ASN A 129 -10.39 -9.20 20.48
CA ASN A 129 -10.13 -7.85 20.96
C ASN A 129 -8.80 -7.25 20.47
N CYS A 130 -8.53 -7.35 19.18
CA CYS A 130 -7.37 -6.71 18.56
C CYS A 130 -7.76 -5.96 17.27
N THR A 131 -6.87 -5.10 16.81
CA THR A 131 -7.07 -4.25 15.62
C THR A 131 -6.10 -4.66 14.53
N ILE A 132 -6.62 -4.78 13.31
CA ILE A 132 -5.85 -5.06 12.10
C ILE A 132 -6.01 -3.87 11.14
N THR A 133 -4.91 -3.42 10.54
CA THR A 133 -4.94 -2.32 9.56
C THR A 133 -3.81 -2.41 8.53
N GLY A 134 -4.00 -1.75 7.40
CA GLY A 134 -2.94 -1.43 6.44
C GLY A 134 -2.62 0.07 6.48
N SER A 135 -1.35 0.42 6.34
CA SER A 135 -0.87 1.80 6.28
C SER A 135 0.39 1.89 5.42
N GLY A 136 1.03 3.04 5.40
CA GLY A 136 2.27 3.28 4.66
C GLY A 136 2.28 4.63 3.97
N TYR A 137 2.99 4.73 2.86
CA TYR A 137 3.05 5.94 2.03
C TYR A 137 1.66 6.47 1.67
N GLN A 138 0.77 5.57 1.26
CA GLN A 138 -0.60 5.87 0.85
C GLN A 138 -1.42 6.54 1.97
N ASP A 139 -1.21 6.18 3.22
CA ASP A 139 -1.94 6.74 4.36
C ASP A 139 -1.74 8.26 4.49
N VAL A 140 -0.52 8.72 4.25
CA VAL A 140 -0.20 10.15 4.29
C VAL A 140 -0.41 10.78 2.93
N PHE A 141 0.26 10.29 1.90
CA PHE A 141 0.47 11.01 0.65
C PHE A 141 -0.67 10.84 -0.36
N TRP A 142 -1.48 9.78 -0.24
CA TRP A 142 -2.68 9.56 -1.06
C TRP A 142 -3.98 9.72 -0.27
N GLY A 143 -3.87 9.91 1.04
CA GLY A 143 -5.00 9.99 1.96
C GLY A 143 -5.02 11.25 2.82
N ASN A 144 -4.40 11.22 4.00
CA ASN A 144 -4.54 12.27 5.00
C ASN A 144 -4.08 13.66 4.55
N LEU A 145 -3.04 13.77 3.72
CA LEU A 145 -2.61 15.05 3.15
C LEU A 145 -3.71 15.69 2.32
N ILE A 146 -4.37 14.89 1.47
CA ILE A 146 -5.45 15.35 0.60
C ILE A 146 -6.65 15.78 1.44
N TYR A 147 -7.02 14.98 2.42
CA TYR A 147 -8.10 15.32 3.36
C TYR A 147 -7.81 16.61 4.13
N THR A 148 -6.57 16.78 4.63
CA THR A 148 -6.16 17.98 5.37
C THR A 148 -6.24 19.23 4.49
N LEU A 149 -5.74 19.16 3.25
CA LEU A 149 -5.80 20.27 2.30
C LEU A 149 -7.24 20.64 1.93
N ALA A 150 -8.10 19.64 1.79
CA ALA A 150 -9.51 19.84 1.50
C ALA A 150 -10.26 20.62 2.59
N GLY A 151 -9.76 20.61 3.84
CA GLY A 151 -10.28 21.43 4.93
C GLY A 151 -10.23 22.94 4.69
N ALA A 152 -9.42 23.39 3.71
CA ALA A 152 -9.35 24.78 3.27
C ALA A 152 -10.23 25.11 2.06
N THR A 153 -10.97 24.12 1.52
CA THR A 153 -11.84 24.27 0.34
C THR A 153 -13.29 24.36 0.79
N HIS A 154 -13.98 25.42 0.41
CA HIS A 154 -15.40 25.63 0.78
C HIS A 154 -16.34 24.66 0.08
N LYS A 155 -16.08 24.34 -1.19
CA LYS A 155 -16.89 23.43 -2.00
C LYS A 155 -15.97 22.57 -2.88
N ILE A 156 -16.09 21.27 -2.79
CA ILE A 156 -15.35 20.32 -3.62
C ILE A 156 -16.26 19.82 -4.74
N THR A 157 -15.74 19.77 -5.97
CA THR A 157 -16.44 19.21 -7.14
C THR A 157 -15.71 17.99 -7.70
N LYS A 158 -14.36 17.95 -7.59
CA LYS A 158 -13.54 16.82 -8.03
C LYS A 158 -12.26 16.74 -7.21
N ILE A 159 -11.83 15.53 -6.94
CA ILE A 159 -10.48 15.23 -6.42
C ILE A 159 -9.75 14.45 -7.50
N LYS A 160 -8.61 14.95 -7.97
CA LYS A 160 -7.80 14.28 -8.98
C LYS A 160 -6.40 14.05 -8.46
N GLY A 161 -5.93 12.79 -8.51
CA GLY A 161 -4.61 12.38 -8.07
C GLY A 161 -3.85 11.61 -9.12
N SER A 162 -2.53 11.78 -9.11
CA SER A 162 -1.59 11.00 -9.91
C SER A 162 -0.35 10.69 -9.10
N SER A 163 0.10 9.45 -9.14
CA SER A 163 1.39 9.03 -8.58
C SER A 163 2.19 8.34 -9.68
N SER A 164 3.47 8.66 -9.82
CA SER A 164 4.32 8.05 -10.84
C SER A 164 5.61 7.50 -10.25
N TYR A 165 6.10 6.42 -10.86
CA TYR A 165 7.35 5.75 -10.52
C TYR A 165 8.03 5.18 -11.75
N ASN A 166 9.38 5.12 -11.70
CA ASN A 166 10.16 4.48 -12.75
C ASN A 166 10.13 2.97 -12.59
N VAL A 167 9.58 2.24 -13.56
CA VAL A 167 9.51 0.77 -13.53
C VAL A 167 10.88 0.11 -13.56
N GLU A 168 11.91 0.78 -14.08
CA GLU A 168 13.26 0.26 -14.15
C GLU A 168 13.90 0.04 -12.78
N ASP A 169 13.50 0.83 -11.76
CA ASP A 169 13.99 0.70 -10.38
C ASP A 169 13.52 -0.60 -9.69
N TYR A 170 12.55 -1.27 -10.30
CA TYR A 170 11.94 -2.50 -9.81
C TYR A 170 12.27 -3.73 -10.67
N GLY A 171 13.02 -3.56 -11.76
CA GLY A 171 13.55 -4.62 -12.60
C GLY A 171 12.69 -4.99 -13.81
N ILE A 172 13.27 -5.87 -14.66
CA ILE A 172 12.74 -6.21 -15.97
C ILE A 172 11.31 -6.77 -15.95
N ALA A 173 10.99 -7.57 -14.95
CA ALA A 173 9.66 -8.19 -14.85
C ALA A 173 8.57 -7.14 -14.72
N LEU A 174 8.80 -6.10 -13.89
CA LEU A 174 7.82 -5.04 -13.71
C LEU A 174 7.68 -4.18 -14.98
N ALA A 175 8.78 -3.83 -15.63
CA ALA A 175 8.76 -3.09 -16.89
C ALA A 175 7.96 -3.83 -17.98
N GLN A 176 8.16 -5.15 -18.10
CA GLN A 176 7.42 -6.00 -19.05
C GLN A 176 5.92 -6.07 -18.74
N VAL A 177 5.54 -6.29 -17.48
CA VAL A 177 4.12 -6.34 -17.04
C VAL A 177 3.42 -5.00 -17.28
N HIS A 178 4.16 -3.89 -17.21
CA HIS A 178 3.65 -2.55 -17.51
C HIS A 178 3.60 -2.25 -19.03
N GLY A 179 4.01 -3.17 -19.87
CA GLY A 179 3.94 -3.04 -21.32
C GLY A 179 4.99 -2.10 -21.91
N ALA A 180 6.07 -1.81 -21.18
CA ALA A 180 7.16 -1.00 -21.71
C ALA A 180 7.80 -1.67 -22.93
N GLY A 181 7.96 -0.89 -24.02
CA GLY A 181 8.50 -1.37 -25.29
C GLY A 181 7.49 -2.06 -26.20
N MET A 182 6.22 -2.13 -25.84
CA MET A 182 5.16 -2.70 -26.70
C MET A 182 4.64 -1.66 -27.69
N THR A 183 4.18 -2.15 -28.87
CA THR A 183 3.30 -1.32 -29.72
C THR A 183 1.96 -1.10 -29.01
N LEU A 184 1.18 -0.12 -29.46
CA LEU A 184 -0.13 0.13 -28.84
C LEU A 184 -1.12 -1.03 -29.04
N GLU A 185 -1.00 -1.76 -30.16
CA GLU A 185 -1.79 -2.97 -30.42
C GLU A 185 -1.42 -4.10 -29.46
N GLU A 186 -0.12 -4.36 -29.29
CA GLU A 186 0.35 -5.36 -28.33
C GLU A 186 -0.02 -5.01 -26.88
N PHE A 187 0.08 -3.72 -26.53
CA PHE A 187 -0.34 -3.23 -25.22
C PHE A 187 -1.83 -3.47 -24.98
N ASP A 188 -2.66 -3.16 -25.98
CA ASP A 188 -4.11 -3.33 -25.92
C ASP A 188 -4.53 -4.79 -25.73
N GLU A 189 -3.82 -5.72 -26.39
CA GLU A 189 -4.07 -7.15 -26.30
C GLU A 189 -3.53 -7.80 -25.02
N LYS A 190 -2.32 -7.40 -24.57
CA LYS A 190 -1.60 -8.12 -23.50
C LYS A 190 -1.73 -7.46 -22.12
N VAL A 191 -1.93 -6.14 -22.07
CA VAL A 191 -1.97 -5.37 -20.82
C VAL A 191 -3.38 -4.84 -20.56
N ALA A 192 -3.94 -4.05 -21.47
CA ALA A 192 -5.24 -3.42 -21.26
C ALA A 192 -6.42 -4.40 -21.29
N ALA A 193 -6.26 -5.56 -21.92
CA ALA A 193 -7.32 -6.58 -22.04
C ALA A 193 -7.85 -7.04 -20.67
N ALA A 194 -6.98 -7.15 -19.66
CA ALA A 194 -7.36 -7.56 -18.31
C ALA A 194 -8.35 -6.59 -17.63
N ASP A 195 -8.38 -5.33 -18.06
CA ASP A 195 -9.26 -4.29 -17.53
C ASP A 195 -10.52 -4.07 -18.39
N LYS A 196 -10.61 -4.69 -19.58
CA LYS A 196 -11.77 -4.63 -20.48
C LYS A 196 -12.89 -5.58 -20.06
N ILE A 197 -13.20 -5.60 -18.78
CA ILE A 197 -14.28 -6.40 -18.20
C ILE A 197 -15.44 -5.51 -17.76
N SER A 198 -16.64 -6.05 -17.77
CA SER A 198 -17.81 -5.34 -17.27
C SER A 198 -17.73 -5.11 -15.75
N THR A 199 -18.52 -4.15 -15.24
CA THR A 199 -18.63 -3.92 -13.81
C THR A 199 -19.10 -5.19 -13.06
N GLU A 200 -20.04 -5.92 -13.66
CA GLU A 200 -20.59 -7.16 -13.10
C GLU A 200 -19.55 -8.28 -13.05
N GLU A 201 -18.71 -8.41 -14.09
CA GLU A 201 -17.61 -9.38 -14.10
C GLU A 201 -16.53 -9.02 -13.06
N ARG A 202 -16.15 -7.75 -12.98
CA ARG A 202 -15.21 -7.27 -11.96
C ARG A 202 -15.73 -7.56 -10.56
N GLN A 203 -17.02 -7.30 -10.31
CA GLN A 203 -17.65 -7.56 -9.02
C GLN A 203 -17.60 -9.05 -8.65
N LYS A 204 -17.83 -9.95 -9.60
CA LYS A 204 -17.70 -11.41 -9.36
C LYS A 204 -16.28 -11.82 -9.00
N ILE A 205 -15.27 -11.25 -9.66
CA ILE A 205 -13.86 -11.53 -9.37
C ILE A 205 -13.49 -10.98 -7.97
N ILE A 206 -14.02 -9.81 -7.59
CA ILE A 206 -13.84 -9.25 -6.23
C ILE A 206 -14.47 -10.18 -5.19
N GLU A 207 -15.69 -10.65 -5.42
CA GLU A 207 -16.42 -11.55 -4.51
C GLU A 207 -15.74 -12.93 -4.36
N SER A 208 -15.07 -13.43 -5.43
CA SER A 208 -14.29 -14.67 -5.34
C SER A 208 -12.97 -14.51 -4.58
N GLY A 209 -12.49 -13.27 -4.37
CA GLY A 209 -11.19 -12.98 -3.76
C GLY A 209 -9.99 -13.09 -4.71
N ASP A 210 -10.25 -13.22 -6.02
CA ASP A 210 -9.21 -13.35 -7.05
C ASP A 210 -8.85 -12.03 -7.73
N TYR A 211 -9.52 -10.95 -7.36
CA TYR A 211 -9.23 -9.63 -7.92
C TYR A 211 -7.84 -9.15 -7.52
N THR A 212 -7.07 -8.71 -8.50
CA THR A 212 -5.79 -8.03 -8.28
C THR A 212 -6.00 -6.54 -8.56
N PRO A 213 -6.17 -5.70 -7.52
CA PRO A 213 -6.46 -4.29 -7.71
C PRO A 213 -5.22 -3.51 -8.14
N SER A 214 -5.43 -2.40 -8.87
CA SER A 214 -4.43 -1.33 -8.88
C SER A 214 -4.40 -0.64 -7.51
N TYR A 215 -3.30 0.04 -7.20
CA TYR A 215 -3.18 0.77 -5.93
C TYR A 215 -4.33 1.76 -5.73
N MET A 216 -4.73 2.46 -6.78
CA MET A 216 -5.78 3.48 -6.72
C MET A 216 -7.19 2.88 -6.54
N TRP A 217 -7.38 1.58 -6.85
CA TRP A 217 -8.64 0.89 -6.58
C TRP A 217 -8.98 0.84 -5.09
N ASN A 218 -7.98 0.80 -4.22
CA ASN A 218 -8.15 0.83 -2.77
C ASN A 218 -8.05 2.26 -2.19
N VAL A 219 -7.32 3.17 -2.86
CA VAL A 219 -7.16 4.57 -2.44
C VAL A 219 -8.43 5.39 -2.62
N VAL A 220 -9.10 5.25 -3.77
CA VAL A 220 -10.31 6.01 -4.08
C VAL A 220 -11.44 5.76 -3.07
N PRO A 221 -11.78 4.51 -2.71
CA PRO A 221 -12.76 4.24 -1.66
C PRO A 221 -12.29 4.68 -0.26
N TRP A 222 -10.98 4.61 0.03
CA TRP A 222 -10.46 5.14 1.28
C TRP A 222 -10.69 6.66 1.39
N LEU A 223 -10.45 7.40 0.30
CA LEU A 223 -10.73 8.84 0.24
C LEU A 223 -12.22 9.10 0.44
N ALA A 224 -13.09 8.41 -0.30
CA ALA A 224 -14.54 8.56 -0.15
C ALA A 224 -14.98 8.31 1.30
N ASP A 225 -14.49 7.24 1.92
CA ASP A 225 -14.78 6.89 3.32
C ASP A 225 -14.29 7.96 4.30
N LYS A 226 -13.11 8.52 4.07
CA LYS A 226 -12.53 9.60 4.90
C LYS A 226 -13.32 10.89 4.80
N PHE A 227 -13.78 11.25 3.59
CA PHE A 227 -14.61 12.42 3.34
C PHE A 227 -16.09 12.22 3.74
N GLY A 228 -16.52 10.99 3.99
CA GLY A 228 -17.92 10.66 4.22
C GLY A 228 -18.77 10.68 2.94
N PHE A 229 -18.14 10.47 1.78
CA PHE A 229 -18.83 10.39 0.48
C PHE A 229 -19.31 8.97 0.20
N THR A 230 -20.45 8.85 -0.47
CA THR A 230 -21.06 7.58 -0.88
C THR A 230 -20.76 7.30 -2.34
N ILE A 231 -19.92 6.32 -2.64
CA ILE A 231 -19.62 5.91 -4.02
C ILE A 231 -20.88 5.29 -4.65
N THR A 232 -21.29 5.82 -5.80
CA THR A 232 -22.41 5.32 -6.60
C THR A 232 -21.95 4.48 -7.79
N SER A 233 -20.76 4.76 -8.32
CA SER A 233 -20.11 3.95 -9.36
C SER A 233 -18.59 4.09 -9.26
N MET A 234 -17.87 3.03 -9.61
CA MET A 234 -16.41 3.04 -9.69
C MET A 234 -15.95 2.22 -10.88
N THR A 235 -15.03 2.76 -11.65
CA THR A 235 -14.47 2.14 -12.85
C THR A 235 -12.95 2.23 -12.82
N GLN A 236 -12.30 1.31 -13.54
CA GLN A 236 -10.86 1.34 -13.76
C GLN A 236 -10.57 1.18 -15.25
N LYS A 237 -9.54 1.87 -15.73
CA LYS A 237 -9.01 1.73 -17.09
C LYS A 237 -7.49 1.64 -17.03
N CYS A 238 -6.93 0.65 -17.69
CA CYS A 238 -5.50 0.59 -17.98
C CYS A 238 -5.24 1.28 -19.31
N VAL A 239 -4.39 2.30 -19.31
CA VAL A 239 -4.05 3.08 -20.51
C VAL A 239 -2.53 3.09 -20.73
N PRO A 240 -2.05 3.03 -22.00
CA PRO A 240 -0.62 3.13 -22.27
C PRO A 240 -0.10 4.54 -22.03
N ILE A 241 1.10 4.66 -21.52
CA ILE A 241 1.88 5.88 -21.56
C ILE A 241 2.78 5.80 -22.78
N VAL A 242 2.68 6.77 -23.68
CA VAL A 242 3.30 6.71 -25.00
C VAL A 242 4.57 7.55 -25.03
N ALA A 243 5.64 6.99 -25.59
CA ALA A 243 6.89 7.71 -25.84
C ALA A 243 6.66 8.85 -26.84
N LYS A 244 7.07 10.05 -26.48
CA LYS A 244 7.03 11.22 -27.37
C LYS A 244 8.24 11.26 -28.29
N GLU A 245 9.36 10.79 -27.81
CA GLU A 245 10.65 10.69 -28.49
C GLU A 245 11.23 9.30 -28.25
N ASP A 246 12.28 8.93 -29.00
CA ASP A 246 12.98 7.67 -28.78
C ASP A 246 13.69 7.70 -27.42
N ILE A 247 13.45 6.71 -26.57
CA ILE A 247 14.12 6.57 -25.28
C ILE A 247 14.77 5.19 -25.18
N HIS A 248 15.92 5.13 -24.52
CA HIS A 248 16.59 3.86 -24.23
C HIS A 248 16.20 3.34 -22.86
N SER A 249 15.71 2.09 -22.80
CA SER A 249 15.51 1.38 -21.55
C SER A 249 16.73 0.53 -21.23
N ASN A 250 17.44 0.86 -20.15
CA ASN A 250 18.59 0.08 -19.70
C ASN A 250 18.16 -1.31 -19.19
N THR A 251 17.02 -1.37 -18.50
CA THR A 251 16.49 -2.60 -17.91
C THR A 251 16.02 -3.60 -18.98
N LEU A 252 15.34 -3.11 -20.02
CA LEU A 252 14.89 -3.93 -21.16
C LEU A 252 16.00 -4.13 -22.20
N ASN A 253 17.08 -3.36 -22.13
CA ASN A 253 18.18 -3.29 -23.10
C ASN A 253 17.66 -3.08 -24.53
N MET A 254 16.75 -2.11 -24.71
CA MET A 254 16.14 -1.79 -26.00
C MET A 254 15.81 -0.30 -26.12
N ASP A 255 15.73 0.17 -27.38
CA ASP A 255 15.17 1.49 -27.68
C ASP A 255 13.66 1.39 -27.84
N ILE A 256 12.94 2.15 -27.03
CA ILE A 256 11.50 2.35 -27.15
C ILE A 256 11.30 3.52 -28.11
N LYS A 257 10.71 3.26 -29.27
CA LYS A 257 10.52 4.26 -30.31
C LYS A 257 9.34 5.18 -29.98
N ALA A 258 9.42 6.42 -30.46
CA ALA A 258 8.29 7.35 -30.40
C ALA A 258 7.00 6.68 -30.91
N GLY A 259 5.92 6.81 -30.18
CA GLY A 259 4.64 6.15 -30.47
C GLY A 259 4.45 4.78 -29.83
N MET A 260 5.48 4.15 -29.26
CA MET A 260 5.38 2.92 -28.49
C MET A 260 5.05 3.22 -27.01
N ALA A 261 4.57 2.20 -26.28
CA ALA A 261 4.30 2.33 -24.85
C ALA A 261 5.62 2.35 -24.04
N THR A 262 5.75 3.32 -23.13
CA THR A 262 6.83 3.37 -22.12
C THR A 262 6.42 2.67 -20.84
N GLY A 263 5.14 2.38 -20.68
CA GLY A 263 4.51 1.78 -19.51
C GLY A 263 3.00 2.01 -19.53
N MET A 264 2.39 1.94 -18.36
CA MET A 264 0.95 2.10 -18.20
C MET A 264 0.55 3.08 -17.10
N SER A 265 -0.69 3.56 -17.19
CA SER A 265 -1.43 4.14 -16.08
C SER A 265 -2.70 3.33 -15.80
N ALA A 266 -2.92 2.98 -14.54
CA ALA A 266 -4.19 2.46 -14.06
C ALA A 266 -4.99 3.62 -13.47
N VAL A 267 -6.03 4.06 -14.20
CA VAL A 267 -6.90 5.19 -13.83
C VAL A 267 -8.18 4.66 -13.21
N VAL A 268 -8.42 5.02 -11.95
CA VAL A 268 -9.65 4.71 -11.22
C VAL A 268 -10.50 5.97 -11.10
N THR A 269 -11.76 5.88 -11.46
CA THR A 269 -12.73 6.99 -11.37
C THR A 269 -13.97 6.55 -10.60
N ALA A 270 -14.33 7.29 -9.57
CA ALA A 270 -15.56 7.09 -8.81
C ALA A 270 -16.47 8.33 -8.88
N GLN A 271 -17.78 8.08 -8.98
CA GLN A 271 -18.81 9.09 -8.79
C GLN A 271 -19.42 8.91 -7.40
N THR A 272 -19.78 10.02 -6.76
CA THR A 272 -20.39 9.98 -5.42
C THR A 272 -21.81 10.55 -5.43
N ALA A 273 -22.61 10.14 -4.46
CA ALA A 273 -23.99 10.67 -4.29
C ALA A 273 -23.98 12.18 -3.97
N GLU A 274 -22.90 12.67 -3.39
CA GLU A 274 -22.68 14.08 -3.03
C GLU A 274 -22.30 14.93 -4.25
N GLY A 275 -22.16 14.32 -5.44
CA GLY A 275 -21.82 14.98 -6.70
C GLY A 275 -20.34 15.31 -6.86
N VAL A 276 -19.48 14.67 -6.07
CA VAL A 276 -18.02 14.79 -6.19
C VAL A 276 -17.47 13.62 -7.01
N GLU A 277 -16.64 13.92 -8.00
CA GLU A 277 -15.87 12.91 -8.72
C GLU A 277 -14.51 12.72 -8.04
N ILE A 278 -14.09 11.45 -7.85
CA ILE A 278 -12.74 11.12 -7.40
C ILE A 278 -12.06 10.34 -8.53
N GLU A 279 -10.98 10.89 -9.06
CA GLU A 279 -10.15 10.28 -10.10
C GLU A 279 -8.72 10.15 -9.59
N ALA A 280 -8.17 8.96 -9.61
CA ALA A 280 -6.79 8.74 -9.22
C ALA A 280 -6.11 7.74 -10.15
N GLU A 281 -4.84 8.00 -10.47
CA GLU A 281 -4.04 7.15 -11.34
C GLU A 281 -2.68 6.83 -10.73
N CYS A 282 -2.17 5.65 -11.06
CA CYS A 282 -0.82 5.24 -10.74
C CYS A 282 -0.09 4.92 -12.04
N ILE A 283 0.97 5.68 -12.33
CA ILE A 283 1.74 5.62 -13.57
C ILE A 283 3.05 4.87 -13.31
N GLY A 284 3.20 3.71 -13.89
CA GLY A 284 4.47 2.97 -13.93
C GLY A 284 5.01 2.96 -15.37
N LYS A 285 6.18 3.56 -15.59
CA LYS A 285 6.77 3.66 -16.92
C LYS A 285 8.29 3.77 -16.89
N VAL A 286 8.94 3.54 -18.03
CA VAL A 286 10.33 3.93 -18.26
C VAL A 286 10.37 5.45 -18.37
N TYR A 287 11.22 6.10 -17.58
CA TYR A 287 11.31 7.56 -17.51
C TYR A 287 12.19 8.15 -18.62
N GLU A 288 11.82 9.34 -19.08
CA GLU A 288 12.71 10.22 -19.81
C GLU A 288 13.81 10.74 -18.86
N PRO A 289 14.99 11.16 -19.37
CA PRO A 289 16.15 11.52 -18.52
C PRO A 289 15.91 12.60 -17.46
N THR A 290 14.89 13.43 -17.63
CA THR A 290 14.55 14.54 -16.71
C THR A 290 13.35 14.25 -15.82
N GLU A 291 12.74 13.08 -15.98
CA GLU A 291 11.58 12.70 -15.16
C GLU A 291 12.01 12.17 -13.80
N VAL A 292 11.17 12.43 -12.83
CA VAL A 292 11.34 11.97 -11.45
C VAL A 292 10.01 11.48 -10.91
N ASP A 293 10.05 10.65 -9.88
CA ASP A 293 8.86 10.22 -9.16
C ASP A 293 8.06 11.41 -8.65
N LYS A 294 6.75 11.38 -8.85
CA LYS A 294 5.84 12.45 -8.45
C LYS A 294 4.60 11.91 -7.77
N ASN A 295 4.09 12.71 -6.86
CA ASN A 295 2.78 12.57 -6.27
C ASN A 295 2.07 13.92 -6.42
N ASP A 296 1.06 13.99 -7.29
CA ASP A 296 0.42 15.23 -7.74
C ASP A 296 -1.09 15.14 -7.51
N TRP A 297 -1.62 15.96 -6.64
CA TRP A 297 -3.04 15.99 -6.32
C TRP A 297 -3.64 17.37 -6.46
N THR A 298 -4.81 17.42 -7.05
CA THR A 298 -5.60 18.64 -7.18
C THR A 298 -7.00 18.41 -6.63
N ILE A 299 -7.41 19.29 -5.74
CA ILE A 299 -8.77 19.42 -5.24
C ILE A 299 -9.40 20.56 -6.05
N PHE A 300 -10.34 20.23 -6.91
CA PHE A 300 -11.11 21.22 -7.67
C PHE A 300 -12.32 21.65 -6.86
N GLY A 301 -12.50 22.96 -6.76
CA GLY A 301 -13.61 23.50 -5.98
C GLY A 301 -13.52 25.02 -5.77
N GLU A 302 -13.83 25.47 -4.58
CA GLU A 302 -13.81 26.89 -4.23
C GLU A 302 -12.98 27.08 -2.95
N PRO A 303 -11.69 27.48 -3.06
CA PRO A 303 -10.87 27.55 -4.28
C PRO A 303 -10.30 26.19 -4.70
N ASP A 304 -9.73 26.11 -5.91
CA ASP A 304 -8.88 24.98 -6.31
C ASP A 304 -7.60 24.95 -5.48
N THR A 305 -7.15 23.75 -5.11
CA THR A 305 -5.91 23.57 -4.36
C THR A 305 -5.11 22.42 -4.96
N ARG A 306 -3.81 22.64 -5.22
CA ARG A 306 -2.92 21.62 -5.76
C ARG A 306 -1.69 21.44 -4.88
N VAL A 307 -1.26 20.20 -4.71
CA VAL A 307 -0.02 19.83 -4.06
C VAL A 307 0.78 18.88 -4.95
N VAL A 308 2.08 19.11 -5.06
CA VAL A 308 3.01 18.24 -5.79
C VAL A 308 4.17 17.91 -4.88
N ILE A 309 4.47 16.63 -4.78
CA ILE A 309 5.64 16.11 -4.07
C ILE A 309 6.51 15.41 -5.10
N THR A 310 7.76 15.80 -5.20
CA THR A 310 8.75 15.24 -6.12
C THR A 310 9.76 14.40 -5.36
N GLU A 311 10.24 13.33 -6.00
CA GLU A 311 11.28 12.44 -5.50
C GLU A 311 11.02 11.91 -4.07
N PRO A 312 9.79 11.44 -3.75
CA PRO A 312 9.50 10.91 -2.43
C PRO A 312 10.35 9.67 -2.14
N LYS A 313 10.93 9.62 -0.95
CA LYS A 313 11.62 8.40 -0.47
C LYS A 313 10.59 7.41 0.05
N THR A 314 9.88 6.75 -0.89
CA THR A 314 8.67 5.96 -0.60
C THR A 314 8.90 4.85 0.44
N VAL A 315 10.07 4.20 0.43
CA VAL A 315 10.41 3.13 1.39
C VAL A 315 10.47 3.68 2.82
N GLU A 316 11.27 4.72 3.03
CA GLU A 316 11.45 5.33 4.35
C GLU A 316 10.15 5.98 4.84
N LEU A 317 9.43 6.67 3.95
CA LEU A 317 8.15 7.29 4.27
C LEU A 317 7.08 6.27 4.64
N THR A 318 7.02 5.13 3.94
CA THR A 318 6.15 4.00 4.29
C THR A 318 6.47 3.48 5.69
N CYS A 319 7.75 3.19 5.96
CA CYS A 319 8.16 2.63 7.24
C CYS A 319 7.94 3.61 8.41
N ALA A 320 8.18 4.90 8.19
CA ALA A 320 7.90 5.93 9.20
C ALA A 320 6.38 6.03 9.49
N SER A 321 5.55 6.00 8.45
CA SER A 321 4.08 6.03 8.61
C SER A 321 3.58 4.83 9.41
N ILE A 322 4.08 3.61 9.12
CA ILE A 322 3.76 2.39 9.87
C ILE A 322 4.08 2.55 11.36
N VAL A 323 5.29 2.99 11.67
CA VAL A 323 5.75 3.10 13.07
C VAL A 323 5.00 4.21 13.81
N ASN A 324 4.77 5.34 13.16
CA ASN A 324 4.00 6.44 13.75
C ASN A 324 2.51 6.10 13.97
N ARG A 325 1.97 5.11 13.26
CA ARG A 325 0.58 4.65 13.40
C ARG A 325 0.38 3.65 14.56
N ILE A 326 1.44 3.10 15.14
CA ILE A 326 1.35 2.13 16.25
C ILE A 326 0.48 2.62 17.42
N PRO A 327 0.61 3.86 17.91
CA PRO A 327 -0.23 4.35 19.01
C PRO A 327 -1.72 4.41 18.68
N ASP A 328 -2.06 4.72 17.43
CA ASP A 328 -3.45 4.77 16.97
C ASP A 328 -4.00 3.35 16.79
N LEU A 329 -3.19 2.43 16.24
CA LEU A 329 -3.51 1.01 16.10
C LEU A 329 -3.92 0.38 17.45
N ILE A 330 -3.10 0.58 18.49
CA ILE A 330 -3.35 0.00 19.83
C ILE A 330 -4.61 0.56 20.48
N LYS A 331 -4.99 1.80 20.15
CA LYS A 331 -6.17 2.48 20.71
C LYS A 331 -7.44 2.31 19.88
N ALA A 332 -7.31 1.85 18.65
CA ALA A 332 -8.46 1.69 17.75
C ALA A 332 -9.41 0.58 18.26
N PRO A 333 -10.67 0.63 17.85
CA PRO A 333 -11.61 -0.45 18.20
C PRO A 333 -11.20 -1.76 17.55
N ALA A 334 -11.55 -2.88 18.19
CA ALA A 334 -11.26 -4.21 17.67
C ALA A 334 -11.94 -4.44 16.32
N GLY A 335 -11.22 -5.12 15.41
CA GLY A 335 -11.64 -5.45 14.06
C GLY A 335 -10.64 -5.05 12.99
N TYR A 336 -11.06 -5.14 11.73
CA TYR A 336 -10.33 -4.52 10.62
C TYR A 336 -10.69 -3.03 10.54
N VAL A 337 -9.77 -2.16 10.90
CA VAL A 337 -10.01 -0.71 10.96
C VAL A 337 -9.14 0.00 9.94
N PRO A 338 -9.69 0.46 8.80
CA PRO A 338 -8.91 1.24 7.85
C PRO A 338 -8.48 2.58 8.47
N THR A 339 -7.34 3.09 8.05
CA THR A 339 -6.80 4.34 8.61
C THR A 339 -7.66 5.56 8.30
N SER A 340 -8.61 5.47 7.33
CA SER A 340 -9.66 6.47 7.13
C SER A 340 -10.52 6.72 8.37
N LYS A 341 -10.70 5.69 9.23
CA LYS A 341 -11.43 5.79 10.51
C LYS A 341 -10.54 6.13 11.71
N MET A 342 -9.25 6.22 11.49
CA MET A 342 -8.30 6.66 12.52
C MET A 342 -8.10 8.18 12.45
N GLY A 343 -7.53 8.76 13.50
CA GLY A 343 -7.13 10.15 13.53
C GLY A 343 -6.00 10.46 12.54
N GLU A 344 -5.64 11.74 12.45
CA GLU A 344 -4.47 12.17 11.69
C GLU A 344 -3.21 11.51 12.23
N LEU A 345 -2.30 11.13 11.31
CA LEU A 345 -1.03 10.53 11.69
C LEU A 345 -0.17 11.56 12.41
N LYS A 346 0.37 11.18 13.56
CA LYS A 346 1.20 12.04 14.42
C LYS A 346 2.64 11.54 14.43
N TYR A 347 3.56 12.51 14.47
CA TYR A 347 4.99 12.23 14.66
C TYR A 347 5.28 11.67 16.06
#